data_1be19c3ba4c429dbe068fc7bbbd810ed
#
_entry.id   1be19c3ba4c429dbe068fc7bbbd810ed
#
_cell.length_a   1.000
_cell.length_b   1.000
_cell.length_c   1.000
_cell.angle_alpha   90.00
_cell.angle_beta   90.00
_cell.angle_gamma   90.00
#
_symmetry.space_group_name_H-M   'P 1'
#
loop_
_entity.id
_entity.type
_entity.pdbx_description
1 polymer ?
#
loop_
_entity_poly.entity_id
_entity_poly.type
_entity_poly.pdbx_seq_one_letter_code
_entity_poly.pdbx_strand_id
1 'polypeptide(L)' 'MRQLHIVRSADDHLAWDVVRRQVLAGDEVRVVLTGAAASAEPPLGSQGIPMPDLRYDELVELLAWCERVVSW' A
#
# COMPACT_ATOMS: atom_id res chain seq x y z
N MET A 1 -10.85 -5.76 7.51
CA MET A 1 -10.70 -4.29 7.35
C MET A 1 -9.93 -3.97 6.07
N ARG A 2 -10.26 -2.88 5.42
CA ARG A 2 -9.57 -2.45 4.20
C ARG A 2 -8.52 -1.41 4.56
N GLN A 3 -7.27 -1.74 4.34
CA GLN A 3 -6.11 -0.92 4.69
C GLN A 3 -5.43 -0.40 3.44
N LEU A 4 -5.08 0.89 3.45
CA LEU A 4 -4.29 1.50 2.40
C LEU A 4 -2.98 2.03 3.00
N HIS A 5 -1.86 1.66 2.40
CA HIS A 5 -0.55 2.16 2.78
C HIS A 5 0.06 2.94 1.63
N ILE A 6 0.74 4.03 1.94
CA ILE A 6 1.52 4.79 0.97
C ILE A 6 2.97 4.67 1.40
N VAL A 7 3.79 3.99 0.59
CA VAL A 7 5.18 3.69 0.92
C VAL A 7 6.11 4.38 -0.07
N ARG A 8 7.09 5.11 0.45
CA ARG A 8 8.03 5.90 -0.34
C ARG A 8 9.41 5.29 -0.47
N SER A 9 9.77 4.38 0.42
CA SER A 9 11.09 3.75 0.44
C SER A 9 10.96 2.24 0.36
N ALA A 10 11.71 1.62 -0.56
CA ALA A 10 11.74 0.17 -0.69
C ALA A 10 12.34 -0.52 0.54
N ASP A 11 13.16 0.20 1.31
CA ASP A 11 13.86 -0.30 2.49
C ASP A 11 13.10 -0.09 3.79
N ASP A 12 11.85 0.37 3.72
CA ASP A 12 11.05 0.62 4.92
C ASP A 12 10.54 -0.71 5.49
N HIS A 13 11.40 -1.37 6.26
CA HIS A 13 11.10 -2.67 6.85
C HIS A 13 9.91 -2.62 7.82
N LEU A 14 9.74 -1.49 8.50
CA LEU A 14 8.62 -1.32 9.43
C LEU A 14 7.29 -1.30 8.66
N ALA A 15 7.24 -0.57 7.55
CA ALA A 15 6.06 -0.55 6.70
C ALA A 15 5.71 -1.95 6.20
N TRP A 16 6.70 -2.67 5.67
CA TRP A 16 6.48 -4.03 5.15
C TRP A 16 6.04 -5.00 6.24
N ASP A 17 6.56 -4.86 7.45
CA ASP A 17 6.17 -5.68 8.59
C ASP A 17 4.70 -5.48 8.94
N VAL A 18 4.28 -4.23 9.01
CA VAL A 18 2.87 -3.89 9.31
C VAL A 18 1.95 -4.42 8.22
N VAL A 19 2.29 -4.22 6.96
CA VAL A 19 1.51 -4.75 5.83
C VAL A 19 1.39 -6.27 5.93
N ARG A 20 2.49 -6.95 6.19
CA ARG A 20 2.50 -8.42 6.30
C ARG A 20 1.61 -8.91 7.43
N ARG A 21 1.66 -8.26 8.58
CA ARG A 21 0.81 -8.61 9.74
C ARG A 21 -0.67 -8.41 9.43
N GLN A 22 -1.02 -7.34 8.73
CA GLN A 22 -2.41 -7.07 8.36
C GLN A 22 -2.94 -8.10 7.36
N VAL A 23 -2.14 -8.50 6.39
CA VAL A 23 -2.49 -9.57 5.45
C VAL A 23 -2.75 -10.87 6.21
N LEU A 24 -1.88 -11.22 7.15
CA LEU A 24 -2.04 -12.44 7.95
C LEU A 24 -3.27 -12.38 8.86
N ALA A 25 -3.68 -11.18 9.26
CA ALA A 25 -4.89 -10.98 10.06
C ALA A 25 -6.19 -11.07 9.23
N GLY A 26 -6.08 -11.22 7.91
CA GLY A 26 -7.24 -11.32 7.03
C GLY A 26 -7.71 -9.99 6.46
N ASP A 27 -6.96 -8.91 6.65
CA ASP A 27 -7.31 -7.61 6.08
C ASP A 27 -7.05 -7.59 4.57
N GLU A 28 -7.86 -6.81 3.85
CA GLU A 28 -7.56 -6.44 2.48
C GLU A 28 -6.58 -5.27 2.50
N VAL A 29 -5.39 -5.46 1.94
CA VAL A 29 -4.32 -4.46 1.99
C VAL A 29 -3.92 -4.06 0.59
N ARG A 30 -3.96 -2.76 0.31
CA ARG A 30 -3.43 -2.15 -0.91
C ARG A 30 -2.31 -1.19 -0.55
N VAL A 31 -1.27 -1.18 -1.36
CA VAL A 31 -0.07 -0.38 -1.11
C VAL A 31 0.21 0.49 -2.34
N VAL A 32 0.16 1.80 -2.16
CA VAL A 32 0.60 2.74 -3.19
C VAL A 32 2.11 2.91 -3.05
N LEU A 33 2.83 2.58 -4.13
CA LEU A 33 4.29 2.61 -4.18
C LEU A 33 4.74 3.89 -4.87
N THR A 34 5.42 4.76 -4.14
CA THR A 34 5.86 6.04 -4.67
C THR A 34 7.37 6.22 -4.51
N GLY A 35 7.97 7.11 -5.30
CA GLY A 35 9.40 7.40 -5.21
C GLY A 35 10.26 6.16 -5.43
N ALA A 36 11.20 5.93 -4.54
CA ALA A 36 12.11 4.78 -4.62
C ALA A 36 11.41 3.43 -4.45
N ALA A 37 10.21 3.41 -3.88
CA ALA A 37 9.43 2.17 -3.71
C ALA A 37 8.61 1.79 -4.95
N ALA A 38 8.59 2.61 -6.01
CA ALA A 38 7.72 2.39 -7.18
C ALA A 38 7.95 1.04 -7.87
N SER A 39 9.16 0.49 -7.80
CA SER A 39 9.49 -0.83 -8.36
C SER A 39 9.61 -1.92 -7.31
N ALA A 40 9.29 -1.65 -6.05
CA ALA A 40 9.37 -2.65 -5.00
C ALA A 40 8.22 -3.66 -5.12
N GLU A 41 8.45 -4.87 -4.62
CA GLU A 41 7.41 -5.88 -4.51
C GLU A 41 6.85 -5.84 -3.08
N PRO A 42 5.57 -5.54 -2.90
CA PRO A 42 4.96 -5.60 -1.59
C PRO A 42 4.80 -7.05 -1.11
N PRO A 43 4.59 -7.29 0.18
CA PRO A 43 4.37 -8.63 0.71
C PRO A 43 3.23 -9.36 -0.01
N LEU A 44 3.36 -10.69 -0.10
CA LEU A 44 2.33 -11.54 -0.69
C LEU A 44 0.99 -11.34 0.02
N GLY A 45 -0.07 -11.29 -0.78
CA GLY A 45 -1.43 -11.06 -0.28
C GLY A 45 -1.84 -9.59 -0.24
N SER A 46 -0.89 -8.66 -0.39
CA SER A 46 -1.19 -7.24 -0.60
C SER A 46 -1.15 -6.92 -2.09
N GLN A 47 -1.85 -5.86 -2.48
CA GLN A 47 -1.85 -5.38 -3.86
C GLN A 47 -0.99 -4.12 -3.96
N GLY A 48 0.09 -4.19 -4.72
CA GLY A 48 0.95 -3.04 -4.99
C GLY A 48 0.46 -2.24 -6.19
N ILE A 49 0.42 -0.93 -6.06
CA ILE A 49 0.01 -0.01 -7.12
C ILE A 49 1.08 1.05 -7.27
N PRO A 50 1.94 0.99 -8.31
CA PRO A 50 2.95 2.02 -8.54
C PRO A 50 2.30 3.37 -8.81
N MET A 51 2.76 4.42 -8.15
CA MET A 51 2.20 5.77 -8.30
C MET A 51 2.21 6.27 -9.75
N PRO A 52 3.26 6.03 -10.58
CA PRO A 52 3.25 6.47 -11.97
C PRO A 52 2.11 5.91 -12.81
N ASP A 53 1.57 4.74 -12.42
CA ASP A 53 0.48 4.08 -13.13
C ASP A 53 -0.89 4.49 -12.59
N LEU A 54 -0.92 5.32 -11.56
CA LEU A 54 -2.14 5.67 -10.83
C LEU A 54 -2.66 7.03 -11.30
N ARG A 55 -3.89 7.06 -11.79
CA ARG A 55 -4.56 8.30 -12.15
C ARG A 55 -5.18 8.94 -10.90
N TYR A 56 -5.43 10.24 -10.99
CA TYR A 56 -5.99 10.99 -9.87
C TYR A 56 -7.34 10.42 -9.39
N ASP A 57 -8.23 10.09 -10.33
CA ASP A 57 -9.52 9.50 -9.99
C ASP A 57 -9.39 8.13 -9.33
N GLU A 58 -8.41 7.33 -9.74
CA GLU A 58 -8.11 6.05 -9.11
C GLU A 58 -7.60 6.22 -7.68
N LEU A 59 -6.77 7.24 -7.44
CA LEU A 59 -6.31 7.56 -6.09
C LEU A 59 -7.47 7.95 -5.18
N VAL A 60 -8.39 8.78 -5.68
CA VAL A 60 -9.57 9.16 -4.94
C VAL A 60 -10.44 7.94 -4.61
N GLU A 61 -10.59 7.02 -5.56
CA GLU A 61 -11.32 5.77 -5.33
C GLU A 61 -10.66 4.91 -4.26
N LEU A 62 -9.33 4.83 -4.23
CA LEU A 62 -8.60 4.10 -3.20
C LEU A 62 -8.82 4.70 -1.81
N LEU A 63 -8.78 6.03 -1.72
CA LEU A 63 -9.03 6.73 -0.47
C LEU A 63 -10.46 6.53 0.03
N ALA A 64 -11.43 6.43 -0.88
CA ALA A 64 -12.82 6.11 -0.53
C ALA A 64 -13.00 4.64 -0.17
N TRP A 65 -12.24 3.74 -0.80
CA TRP A 65 -12.32 2.31 -0.56
C TRP A 65 -11.81 1.91 0.82
N CYS A 66 -10.73 2.53 1.29
CA CYS A 66 -10.08 2.11 2.53
C CYS A 66 -10.80 2.61 3.78
N GLU A 67 -10.70 1.83 4.84
CA GLU A 67 -11.17 2.21 6.18
C GLU A 67 -10.06 2.91 6.97
N ARG A 68 -8.82 2.65 6.61
CA ARG A 68 -7.65 3.27 7.25
C ARG A 68 -6.56 3.51 6.20
N VAL A 69 -5.90 4.65 6.28
CA VAL A 69 -4.75 4.98 5.45
C VAL A 69 -3.56 5.32 6.32
N VAL A 70 -2.39 4.79 5.96
CA VAL A 70 -1.12 5.09 6.64
C VAL A 70 -0.11 5.54 5.60
N SER A 71 0.49 6.70 5.81
CA SER A 71 1.58 7.21 4.98
C SER A 71 2.91 7.02 5.72
N TRP A 72 3.80 6.32 5.08
CA TRP A 72 5.13 6.00 5.64
C TRP A 72 6.21 6.97 5.19
#